data_48363c174328d00dc238ab390a931217
#
_entry.id   48363c174328d00dc238ab390a931217
#
_cell.length_a   1.000
_cell.length_b   1.000
_cell.length_c   1.000
_cell.angle_alpha   90.00
_cell.angle_beta   90.00
_cell.angle_gamma   90.00
#
_symmetry.space_group_name_H-M   'P 1'
#
loop_
_entity.id
_entity.type
_entity.pdbx_description
1 polymer ?
#
loop_
_entity_poly.entity_id
_entity_poly.type
_entity_poly.pdbx_seq_one_letter_code
_entity_poly.pdbx_strand_id
1 'polypeptide(L)'
;MKKIRTERIGAEIQKELSKIIRDDLNDPRLSDTAKVSVIEVRVTNDLSFADCYISVLGDNKKKEDVLDALNQAKGYIKMLIGDRMRLRSMPEFRFKLDESIEYGAYMEKLIKETIAKDEKAREENDN
;
A
#
# COMPACT_ATOMS: atom_id res chain seq x y z
N MET A 1 -17.31 -17.80 -6.52
CA MET A 1 -16.93 -18.50 -5.29
C MET A 1 -15.42 -18.41 -4.99
N LYS A 2 -14.55 -18.78 -5.94
CA LYS A 2 -13.09 -18.63 -5.76
C LYS A 2 -12.67 -17.18 -5.48
N LYS A 3 -13.31 -16.21 -6.12
CA LYS A 3 -13.03 -14.79 -5.96
C LYS A 3 -13.29 -14.30 -4.53
N ILE A 4 -14.39 -14.73 -3.91
CA ILE A 4 -14.74 -14.37 -2.54
C ILE A 4 -13.70 -14.92 -1.55
N ARG A 5 -13.24 -16.15 -1.77
CA ARG A 5 -12.21 -16.77 -0.94
C ARG A 5 -10.89 -16.02 -1.01
N THR A 6 -10.43 -15.66 -2.22
CA THR A 6 -9.18 -14.90 -2.37
C THR A 6 -9.29 -13.51 -1.78
N GLU A 7 -10.44 -12.86 -1.88
CA GLU A 7 -10.68 -11.57 -1.25
C GLU A 7 -10.60 -11.65 0.27
N ARG A 8 -11.16 -12.70 0.90
CA ARG A 8 -11.06 -12.92 2.35
C ARG A 8 -9.62 -13.15 2.79
N ILE A 9 -8.91 -14.00 2.07
CA ILE A 9 -7.50 -14.28 2.37
C ILE A 9 -6.68 -13.00 2.25
N GLY A 10 -6.89 -12.22 1.20
CA GLY A 10 -6.22 -10.94 1.00
C GLY A 10 -6.48 -9.96 2.13
N ALA A 11 -7.73 -9.85 2.59
CA ALA A 11 -8.10 -8.98 3.69
C ALA A 11 -7.45 -9.41 5.01
N GLU A 12 -7.39 -10.71 5.27
CA GLU A 12 -6.70 -11.23 6.46
C GLU A 12 -5.19 -10.99 6.40
N ILE A 13 -4.57 -11.22 5.25
CA ILE A 13 -3.14 -10.94 5.06
C ILE A 13 -2.88 -9.45 5.29
N GLN A 14 -3.72 -8.58 4.75
CA GLN A 14 -3.59 -7.13 4.96
C GLN A 14 -3.59 -6.78 6.44
N LYS A 15 -4.52 -7.32 7.19
CA LYS A 15 -4.65 -7.11 8.63
C LYS A 15 -3.41 -7.58 9.38
N GLU A 16 -2.97 -8.81 9.11
CA GLU A 16 -1.80 -9.39 9.76
C GLU A 16 -0.51 -8.67 9.36
N LEU A 17 -0.35 -8.34 8.08
CA LEU A 17 0.82 -7.61 7.60
C LEU A 17 0.92 -6.23 8.25
N SER A 18 -0.19 -5.52 8.39
CA SER A 18 -0.23 -4.22 9.07
C SER A 18 0.25 -4.34 10.51
N LYS A 19 -0.18 -5.37 11.22
CA LYS A 19 0.26 -5.64 12.59
C LYS A 19 1.75 -5.98 12.65
N ILE A 20 2.23 -6.79 11.73
CA ILE A 20 3.63 -7.20 11.66
C ILE A 20 4.54 -5.99 11.44
N ILE A 21 4.19 -5.13 10.52
CA ILE A 21 4.96 -3.91 10.25
C ILE A 21 5.00 -3.02 11.49
N ARG A 22 3.88 -2.87 12.19
CA ARG A 22 3.79 -2.02 13.36
C ARG A 22 4.52 -2.61 14.57
N ASP A 23 4.34 -3.91 14.85
CA ASP A 23 4.69 -4.50 16.13
C ASP A 23 5.90 -5.44 16.08
N ASP A 24 6.13 -6.13 14.96
CA ASP A 24 7.09 -7.23 14.88
C ASP A 24 8.37 -6.92 14.13
N LEU A 25 8.36 -5.93 13.24
CA LEU A 25 9.54 -5.55 12.46
C LEU A 25 10.29 -4.42 13.15
N ASN A 26 11.56 -4.67 13.51
CA ASN A 26 12.41 -3.70 14.20
C ASN A 26 13.36 -2.99 13.22
N ASP A 27 12.87 -2.62 12.07
CA ASP A 27 13.66 -1.92 11.06
C ASP A 27 13.37 -0.41 11.14
N PRO A 28 14.38 0.44 11.35
CA PRO A 28 14.17 1.90 11.41
C PRO A 28 13.48 2.48 10.20
N ARG A 29 13.64 1.86 9.04
CA ARG A 29 12.98 2.30 7.79
C ARG A 29 11.46 2.12 7.85
N LEU A 30 10.97 1.25 8.74
CA LEU A 30 9.55 0.94 8.92
C LEU A 30 8.99 1.46 10.24
N SER A 31 9.79 2.12 11.05
CA SER A 31 9.40 2.52 12.42
C SER A 31 8.34 3.62 12.46
N ASP A 32 8.26 4.45 11.43
CA ASP A 32 7.24 5.49 11.36
C ASP A 32 5.99 4.94 10.67
N THR A 33 5.17 4.23 11.44
CA THR A 33 3.96 3.57 10.94
C THR A 33 2.90 4.55 10.45
N ALA A 34 2.97 5.81 10.82
CA ALA A 34 2.07 6.84 10.30
C ALA A 34 2.32 7.12 8.82
N LYS A 35 3.51 6.80 8.33
CA LYS A 35 3.92 7.05 6.93
C LYS A 35 3.89 5.80 6.05
N VAL A 36 3.72 4.62 6.64
CA VAL A 36 3.69 3.35 5.90
C VAL A 36 2.35 2.67 6.16
N SER A 37 1.61 2.41 5.11
CA SER A 37 0.27 1.77 5.19
C SER A 37 0.13 0.66 4.18
N VAL A 38 -0.47 -0.45 4.60
CA VAL A 38 -0.88 -1.52 3.68
C VAL A 38 -2.27 -1.19 3.18
N ILE A 39 -2.36 -0.80 1.92
CA ILE A 39 -3.62 -0.34 1.32
C ILE A 39 -4.50 -1.52 0.93
N GLU A 40 -3.91 -2.54 0.31
CA GLU A 40 -4.64 -3.68 -0.21
C GLU A 40 -3.70 -4.85 -0.39
N VAL A 41 -4.23 -6.06 -0.27
CA VAL A 41 -3.52 -7.29 -0.65
C VAL A 41 -4.41 -8.05 -1.61
N ARG A 42 -3.90 -8.28 -2.82
CA ARG A 42 -4.60 -9.06 -3.86
C ARG A 42 -3.93 -10.41 -4.02
N VAL A 43 -4.70 -11.45 -3.78
CA VAL A 43 -4.23 -12.83 -3.91
C VAL A 43 -4.71 -13.39 -5.24
N THR A 44 -3.81 -14.04 -5.97
CA THR A 44 -4.15 -14.67 -7.25
C THR A 44 -5.09 -15.86 -7.04
N ASN A 45 -5.88 -16.21 -8.07
CA ASN A 45 -6.90 -17.24 -7.97
C ASN A 45 -6.34 -18.61 -7.55
N ASP A 46 -5.12 -18.91 -7.95
CA ASP A 46 -4.43 -20.16 -7.61
C ASP A 46 -3.64 -20.08 -6.29
N LEU A 47 -3.74 -18.95 -5.58
CA LEU A 47 -3.03 -18.68 -4.34
C LEU A 47 -1.50 -18.67 -4.46
N SER A 48 -0.97 -18.50 -5.68
CA SER A 48 0.48 -18.48 -5.92
C SER A 48 1.15 -17.20 -5.44
N PHE A 49 0.46 -16.07 -5.59
CA PHE A 49 1.01 -14.75 -5.28
C PHE A 49 0.05 -13.90 -4.46
N ALA A 50 0.62 -13.11 -3.56
CA ALA A 50 -0.08 -12.06 -2.84
C ALA A 50 0.60 -10.73 -3.15
N ASP A 51 -0.07 -9.88 -3.91
CA ASP A 51 0.40 -8.54 -4.24
C ASP A 51 -0.01 -7.59 -3.14
N CYS A 52 0.98 -7.12 -2.39
CA CYS A 52 0.79 -6.23 -1.25
C CYS A 52 1.07 -4.80 -1.69
N TYR A 53 0.03 -3.99 -1.72
CA TYR A 53 0.12 -2.58 -2.14
C TYR A 53 0.38 -1.71 -0.92
N ILE A 54 1.53 -1.05 -0.92
CA ILE A 54 2.05 -0.28 0.21
C ILE A 54 2.06 1.20 -0.17
N SER A 55 1.44 2.03 0.66
CA SER A 55 1.53 3.48 0.56
C SER A 55 2.61 4.00 1.49
N VAL A 56 3.49 4.84 0.97
CA VAL A 56 4.58 5.44 1.74
C VAL A 56 4.55 6.95 1.53
N LEU A 57 4.44 7.70 2.64
CA LEU A 57 4.54 9.15 2.61
C LEU A 57 6.02 9.53 2.72
N GLY A 58 6.54 10.19 1.71
CA GLY A 58 7.93 10.61 1.67
C GLY A 58 8.45 10.72 0.24
N ASP A 59 9.75 10.97 0.12
CA ASP A 59 10.42 11.06 -1.17
C ASP A 59 10.69 9.67 -1.77
N ASN A 60 11.25 9.66 -2.97
CA ASN A 60 11.53 8.40 -3.68
C ASN A 60 12.51 7.51 -2.93
N LYS A 61 13.50 8.11 -2.27
CA LYS A 61 14.48 7.36 -1.47
C LYS A 61 13.79 6.64 -0.31
N LYS A 62 12.89 7.32 0.39
CA LYS A 62 12.14 6.71 1.49
C LYS A 62 11.27 5.56 0.99
N LYS A 63 10.62 5.73 -0.15
CA LYS A 63 9.81 4.68 -0.78
C LYS A 63 10.65 3.45 -1.11
N GLU A 64 11.82 3.64 -1.70
CA GLU A 64 12.76 2.56 -1.98
C GLU A 64 13.24 1.86 -0.72
N ASP A 65 13.60 2.63 0.32
CA ASP A 65 14.06 2.09 1.59
C ASP A 65 12.99 1.22 2.25
N VAL A 66 11.73 1.63 2.21
CA VAL A 66 10.63 0.86 2.77
C VAL A 66 10.43 -0.44 2.00
N LEU A 67 10.43 -0.40 0.66
CA LEU A 67 10.33 -1.61 -0.15
C LEU A 67 11.48 -2.57 0.10
N ASP A 68 12.70 -2.06 0.18
CA ASP A 68 13.90 -2.85 0.48
C ASP A 68 13.77 -3.53 1.85
N ALA A 69 13.30 -2.79 2.85
CA ALA A 69 13.09 -3.33 4.19
C ALA A 69 12.06 -4.46 4.19
N LEU A 70 10.94 -4.27 3.49
CA LEU A 70 9.90 -5.30 3.38
C LEU A 70 10.41 -6.53 2.64
N ASN A 71 11.15 -6.34 1.54
CA ASN A 71 11.73 -7.46 0.79
C ASN A 71 12.76 -8.23 1.59
N GLN A 72 13.58 -7.54 2.39
CA GLN A 72 14.55 -8.19 3.27
C GLN A 72 13.87 -8.98 4.38
N ALA A 73 12.72 -8.52 4.86
CA ALA A 73 11.94 -9.20 5.90
C ALA A 73 10.93 -10.21 5.36
N LYS A 74 10.88 -10.41 4.04
CA LYS A 74 9.86 -11.24 3.37
C LYS A 74 9.74 -12.64 3.96
N GLY A 75 10.84 -13.32 4.19
CA GLY A 75 10.84 -14.67 4.77
C GLY A 75 10.25 -14.70 6.18
N TYR A 76 10.62 -13.72 7.00
CA TYR A 76 10.10 -13.58 8.36
C TYR A 76 8.60 -13.27 8.34
N ILE A 77 8.17 -12.35 7.47
CA ILE A 77 6.76 -12.00 7.30
C ILE A 77 5.95 -13.23 6.90
N LYS A 78 6.45 -13.98 5.93
CA LYS A 78 5.80 -15.21 5.44
C LYS A 78 5.64 -16.24 6.56
N MET A 79 6.66 -16.41 7.38
CA MET A 79 6.62 -17.31 8.53
C MET A 79 5.55 -16.88 9.54
N LEU A 80 5.52 -15.60 9.92
CA LEU A 80 4.55 -15.08 10.89
C LEU A 80 3.11 -15.20 10.40
N ILE A 81 2.87 -14.85 9.15
CA ILE A 81 1.53 -14.96 8.55
C ILE A 81 1.10 -16.42 8.46
N GLY A 82 2.01 -17.30 8.05
CA GLY A 82 1.74 -18.74 7.99
C GLY A 82 1.32 -19.31 9.34
N ASP A 83 2.00 -18.92 10.41
CA ASP A 83 1.66 -19.35 11.77
C ASP A 83 0.31 -18.82 12.23
N ARG A 84 -0.02 -17.58 11.88
CA ARG A 84 -1.25 -16.92 12.32
C ARG A 84 -2.48 -17.34 11.54
N MET A 85 -2.34 -17.57 10.23
CA MET A 85 -3.46 -17.86 9.34
C MET A 85 -3.66 -19.36 9.06
N ARG A 86 -2.64 -20.17 9.26
CA ARG A 86 -2.69 -21.62 9.02
C ARG A 86 -3.19 -21.98 7.62
N LEU A 87 -2.69 -21.25 6.62
CA LEU A 87 -3.02 -21.55 5.22
C LEU A 87 -2.36 -22.85 4.79
N ARG A 88 -3.07 -23.62 3.96
CA ARG A 88 -2.57 -24.87 3.41
C ARG A 88 -1.33 -24.65 2.54
N SER A 89 -1.32 -23.55 1.81
CA SER A 89 -0.22 -23.15 0.94
C SER A 89 -0.05 -21.63 1.06
N MET A 90 1.17 -21.19 1.37
CA MET A 90 1.46 -19.76 1.48
C MET A 90 1.78 -19.17 0.12
N PRO A 91 1.12 -18.07 -0.27
CA PRO A 91 1.48 -17.38 -1.49
C PRO A 91 2.85 -16.70 -1.38
N GLU A 92 3.47 -16.45 -2.50
CA GLU A 92 4.67 -15.63 -2.57
C GLU A 92 4.28 -14.17 -2.48
N PHE A 93 4.87 -13.43 -1.53
CA PHE A 93 4.56 -12.01 -1.36
C PHE A 93 5.33 -11.13 -2.33
N ARG A 94 4.62 -10.20 -2.96
CA ARG A 94 5.20 -9.18 -3.82
C ARG A 94 4.79 -7.82 -3.27
N PHE A 95 5.75 -7.02 -2.85
CA PHE A 95 5.49 -5.70 -2.29
C PHE A 95 5.57 -4.66 -3.41
N LYS A 96 4.49 -3.89 -3.56
CA LYS A 96 4.37 -2.87 -4.61
C LYS A 96 3.97 -1.54 -3.99
N LEU A 97 4.50 -0.46 -4.52
CA LEU A 97 4.06 0.88 -4.11
C LEU A 97 2.68 1.18 -4.69
N ASP A 98 1.82 1.73 -3.84
CA ASP A 98 0.55 2.30 -4.26
C ASP A 98 0.60 3.81 -4.08
N GLU A 99 0.66 4.55 -5.16
CA GLU A 99 0.73 6.00 -5.17
C GLU A 99 -0.63 6.65 -5.45
N SER A 100 -1.71 5.89 -5.39
CA SER A 100 -3.05 6.38 -5.72
C SER A 100 -3.50 7.54 -4.82
N ILE A 101 -3.15 7.53 -3.54
CA ILE A 101 -3.50 8.61 -2.61
C ILE A 101 -2.78 9.90 -2.99
N GLU A 102 -1.48 9.83 -3.26
CA GLU A 102 -0.68 10.98 -3.70
C GLU A 102 -1.15 11.52 -5.04
N TYR A 103 -1.44 10.63 -5.97
CA TYR A 103 -1.96 10.98 -7.29
C TYR A 103 -3.31 11.68 -7.18
N GLY A 104 -4.22 11.14 -6.36
CA GLY A 104 -5.52 11.76 -6.11
C GLY A 104 -5.40 13.17 -5.53
N ALA A 105 -4.52 13.36 -4.56
CA ALA A 105 -4.26 14.67 -3.97
C ALA A 105 -3.67 15.65 -4.99
N TYR A 106 -2.74 15.19 -5.82
CA TYR A 106 -2.16 15.99 -6.90
C TYR A 106 -3.22 16.43 -7.91
N MET A 107 -4.08 15.51 -8.34
CA MET A 107 -5.15 15.81 -9.29
C MET A 107 -6.18 16.78 -8.71
N GLU A 108 -6.52 16.62 -7.43
CA GLU A 108 -7.43 17.54 -6.75
C GLU A 108 -6.86 18.96 -6.71
N LYS A 109 -5.60 19.10 -6.39
CA LYS A 109 -4.90 20.39 -6.40
C LYS A 109 -4.91 21.02 -7.80
N LEU A 110 -4.60 20.21 -8.81
CA LEU A 110 -4.58 20.67 -10.20
C LEU A 110 -5.95 21.15 -10.66
N ILE A 111 -7.02 20.44 -10.30
CA ILE A 111 -8.40 20.83 -10.61
C ILE A 111 -8.74 22.17 -9.94
N LYS A 112 -8.41 22.35 -8.67
CA LYS A 112 -8.65 23.60 -7.95
C LYS A 112 -7.91 24.77 -8.57
N GLU A 113 -6.66 24.59 -8.96
CA GLU A 113 -5.87 25.61 -9.64
C GLU A 113 -6.47 25.98 -11.00
N THR A 114 -6.94 25.02 -11.76
CA THR A 114 -7.59 25.24 -13.05
C THR A 114 -8.89 26.03 -12.90
N ILE A 115 -9.72 25.68 -11.93
CA ILE A 115 -10.97 26.40 -11.64
C ILE A 115 -10.66 27.84 -11.23
N ALA A 116 -9.68 28.07 -10.38
CA ALA A 116 -9.29 29.41 -9.95
C ALA A 116 -8.82 30.27 -11.13
N LYS A 117 -8.06 29.70 -12.06
CA LYS A 117 -7.63 30.40 -13.28
C LYS A 117 -8.81 30.76 -14.18
N ASP A 118 -9.76 29.85 -14.35
CA ASP A 118 -10.96 30.10 -15.18
C ASP A 118 -11.84 31.19 -14.57
N GLU A 119 -12.04 31.19 -13.29
CA GLU A 119 -12.79 32.23 -12.57
C GLU A 119 -12.12 33.59 -12.72
N LYS A 120 -10.80 33.66 -12.57
CA LYS A 120 -10.03 34.88 -12.75
C LYS A 120 -10.15 35.41 -14.19
N ALA A 121 -10.05 34.51 -15.17
CA ALA A 121 -10.21 34.88 -16.58
C ALA A 121 -11.62 35.44 -16.87
N ARG A 122 -12.67 34.87 -16.26
CA ARG A 122 -14.03 35.39 -16.38
C ARG A 122 -14.18 36.80 -15.80
N GLU A 123 -13.62 37.03 -14.62
CA GLU A 123 -13.63 38.34 -13.98
C GLU A 123 -12.93 39.39 -14.84
N GLU A 124 -11.80 39.04 -15.44
CA GLU A 124 -11.06 39.91 -16.33
C GLU A 124 -11.85 40.23 -17.63
N ASN A 125 -12.60 39.26 -18.15
CA ASN A 125 -13.42 39.46 -19.36
C ASN A 125 -14.70 40.24 -19.11
N ASP A 126 -15.23 40.19 -17.88
CA ASP A 126 -16.44 40.93 -17.48
C ASP A 126 -16.20 42.41 -17.19
N ASN A 127 -14.95 42.83 -17.13
CA ASN A 127 -14.53 44.21 -16.92
C ASN A 127 -14.14 44.85 -18.27
#